data_7ebe3eeaf0ce64272c942c5665f0547b
#
_entry.id   7ebe3eeaf0ce64272c942c5665f0547b
#
_cell.length_a   1.000
_cell.length_b   1.000
_cell.length_c   1.000
_cell.angle_alpha   90.00
_cell.angle_beta   90.00
_cell.angle_gamma   90.00
#
_symmetry.space_group_name_H-M   'P 1'
#
loop_
_entity.id
_entity.type
_entity.pdbx_description
1 polymer ?
#
loop_
_entity_poly.entity_id
_entity_poly.type
_entity_poly.pdbx_seq_one_letter_code
_entity_poly.pdbx_strand_id
1 'polypeptide(L)'
;MEAIKEEGAIEKITIIGHSYGGVFSSLLLNKIDDIETEIHVVAAPLGSDDLEKYCDYNHPKYKNKNISYFQWRTIKELDNAFNSYDYDPQIIDFAESSVVRLPSEYNGRRLGHLWSISWVADNFN
;
A
#
# COMPACT_ATOMS: atom_id res chain seq x y z
N MET A 1 5.72 -13.05 -15.93
CA MET A 1 4.49 -13.59 -15.33
C MET A 1 3.82 -14.65 -16.18
N GLU A 2 3.77 -14.47 -17.47
CA GLU A 2 3.20 -15.44 -18.38
C GLU A 2 3.85 -16.82 -18.29
N ALA A 3 5.17 -16.89 -18.34
CA ALA A 3 5.89 -18.16 -18.26
C ALA A 3 5.60 -18.93 -16.96
N ILE A 4 5.51 -18.23 -15.84
CA ILE A 4 5.20 -18.83 -14.54
C ILE A 4 3.77 -19.34 -14.54
N LYS A 5 2.86 -18.58 -15.12
CA LYS A 5 1.45 -18.93 -15.22
C LYS A 5 1.25 -20.19 -16.07
N GLU A 6 2.00 -20.32 -17.14
CA GLU A 6 1.96 -21.51 -18.00
C GLU A 6 2.40 -22.77 -17.29
N GLU A 7 3.25 -22.65 -16.30
CA GLU A 7 3.66 -23.79 -15.48
C GLU A 7 2.55 -24.23 -14.50
N GLY A 8 1.44 -23.49 -14.48
CA GLY A 8 0.22 -23.87 -13.80
C GLY A 8 0.24 -23.84 -12.28
N ALA A 9 1.28 -23.26 -11.70
CA ALA A 9 1.47 -23.31 -10.26
C ALA A 9 0.93 -22.07 -9.52
N ILE A 10 0.60 -20.97 -10.22
CA ILE A 10 0.20 -19.74 -9.57
C ILE A 10 -1.32 -19.64 -9.48
N GLU A 11 -1.82 -19.65 -8.25
CA GLU A 11 -3.24 -19.46 -7.96
C GLU A 11 -3.51 -18.08 -7.39
N LYS A 12 -2.48 -17.41 -6.84
CA LYS A 12 -2.62 -16.12 -6.17
C LYS A 12 -1.31 -15.37 -6.20
N ILE A 13 -1.40 -14.04 -6.32
CA ILE A 13 -0.26 -13.14 -6.22
C ILE A 13 -0.49 -12.22 -5.02
N THR A 14 0.55 -12.04 -4.20
CA THR A 14 0.56 -11.05 -3.13
C THR A 14 1.62 -10.00 -3.43
N ILE A 15 1.22 -8.74 -3.49
CA ILE A 15 2.10 -7.61 -3.75
C ILE A 15 2.11 -6.74 -2.50
N ILE A 16 3.30 -6.44 -1.99
CA ILE A 16 3.46 -5.55 -0.85
C ILE A 16 4.36 -4.40 -1.27
N GLY A 17 3.83 -3.19 -1.22
CA GLY A 17 4.57 -1.98 -1.55
C GLY A 17 4.68 -1.05 -0.36
N HIS A 18 5.89 -0.64 -0.02
CA HIS A 18 6.18 0.26 1.08
C HIS A 18 6.50 1.65 0.54
N SER A 19 5.92 2.69 1.13
CA SER A 19 6.19 4.08 0.77
C SER A 19 5.87 4.32 -0.72
N TYR A 20 6.82 4.80 -1.52
CA TYR A 20 6.63 4.98 -2.96
C TYR A 20 6.37 3.66 -3.69
N GLY A 21 6.89 2.54 -3.16
CA GLY A 21 6.54 1.21 -3.67
C GLY A 21 5.06 0.92 -3.56
N GLY A 22 4.41 1.44 -2.51
CA GLY A 22 2.96 1.37 -2.36
C GLY A 22 2.23 2.21 -3.40
N VAL A 23 2.75 3.38 -3.71
CA VAL A 23 2.21 4.25 -4.75
C VAL A 23 2.25 3.51 -6.10
N PHE A 24 3.39 2.94 -6.45
CA PHE A 24 3.50 2.17 -7.70
C PHE A 24 2.60 0.95 -7.71
N SER A 25 2.50 0.24 -6.59
CA SER A 25 1.64 -0.94 -6.48
C SER A 25 0.17 -0.59 -6.68
N SER A 26 -0.27 0.59 -6.24
CA SER A 26 -1.65 1.04 -6.41
C SER A 26 -2.04 1.16 -7.89
N LEU A 27 -1.08 1.44 -8.77
CA LEU A 27 -1.35 1.55 -10.19
C LEU A 27 -1.76 0.22 -10.82
N LEU A 28 -1.54 -0.90 -10.12
CA LEU A 28 -1.90 -2.23 -10.61
C LEU A 28 -3.35 -2.61 -10.29
N LEU A 29 -4.08 -1.79 -9.51
CA LEU A 29 -5.45 -2.11 -9.08
C LEU A 29 -6.41 -2.40 -10.23
N ASN A 30 -6.21 -1.77 -11.37
CA ASN A 30 -7.04 -1.96 -12.55
C ASN A 30 -6.28 -2.54 -13.75
N LYS A 31 -5.13 -3.18 -13.50
CA LYS A 31 -4.27 -3.76 -14.54
C LYS A 31 -4.23 -5.27 -14.51
N ILE A 32 -4.44 -5.89 -13.35
CA ILE A 32 -4.38 -7.34 -13.18
C ILE A 32 -5.81 -7.85 -13.13
N ASP A 33 -6.24 -8.61 -14.11
CA ASP A 33 -7.64 -9.05 -14.21
C ASP A 33 -7.83 -10.57 -14.32
N ASP A 34 -6.75 -11.33 -14.40
CA ASP A 34 -6.83 -12.77 -14.71
C ASP A 34 -6.32 -13.69 -13.60
N ILE A 35 -5.91 -13.13 -12.46
CA ILE A 35 -5.44 -13.94 -11.34
C ILE A 35 -5.82 -13.27 -10.01
N GLU A 36 -6.19 -14.07 -9.02
CA GLU A 36 -6.48 -13.56 -7.68
C GLU A 36 -5.24 -12.86 -7.13
N THR A 37 -5.41 -11.62 -6.68
CA THR A 37 -4.29 -10.77 -6.27
C THR A 37 -4.64 -10.03 -4.99
N GLU A 38 -3.67 -9.96 -4.06
CA GLU A 38 -3.73 -9.05 -2.92
C GLU A 38 -2.70 -7.95 -3.13
N ILE A 39 -3.11 -6.72 -2.96
CA ILE A 39 -2.19 -5.57 -3.00
C ILE A 39 -2.23 -4.91 -1.63
N HIS A 40 -1.07 -4.86 -0.99
CA HIS A 40 -0.85 -4.22 0.29
C HIS A 40 0.03 -3.00 0.10
N VAL A 41 -0.48 -1.84 0.48
CA VAL A 41 0.32 -0.61 0.48
C VAL A 41 0.58 -0.20 1.93
N VAL A 42 1.83 0.02 2.25
CA VAL A 42 2.28 0.26 3.63
C VAL A 42 2.93 1.63 3.70
N ALA A 43 2.41 2.50 4.55
CA ALA A 43 2.94 3.86 4.72
C ALA A 43 3.11 4.56 3.36
N ALA A 44 2.11 4.44 2.48
CA ALA A 44 2.18 4.96 1.13
C ALA A 44 1.52 6.33 1.04
N PRO A 45 2.20 7.34 0.47
CA PRO A 45 1.65 8.70 0.38
C PRO A 45 0.69 8.84 -0.81
N LEU A 46 -0.35 8.02 -0.84
CA LEU A 46 -1.32 7.95 -1.93
C LEU A 46 -2.07 9.27 -2.15
N GLY A 47 -2.26 10.05 -1.08
CA GLY A 47 -2.97 11.31 -1.12
C GLY A 47 -2.05 12.53 -1.14
N SER A 48 -0.77 12.36 -1.46
CA SER A 48 0.18 13.47 -1.50
C SER A 48 -0.08 14.40 -2.69
N ASP A 49 -0.28 15.68 -2.42
CA ASP A 49 -0.43 16.68 -3.47
C ASP A 49 0.84 16.82 -4.32
N ASP A 50 2.00 16.56 -3.73
CA ASP A 50 3.28 16.62 -4.45
C ASP A 50 3.38 15.55 -5.53
N LEU A 51 2.87 14.35 -5.29
CA LEU A 51 2.89 13.28 -6.28
C LEU A 51 2.01 13.62 -7.47
N GLU A 52 0.85 14.21 -7.23
CA GLU A 52 -0.02 14.68 -8.33
C GLU A 52 0.66 15.79 -9.11
N LYS A 53 1.21 16.77 -8.40
CA LYS A 53 1.78 17.97 -9.02
C LYS A 53 3.08 17.71 -9.78
N TYR A 54 3.98 16.92 -9.21
CA TYR A 54 5.33 16.73 -9.77
C TYR A 54 5.54 15.41 -10.49
N CYS A 55 4.72 14.40 -10.20
CA CYS A 55 4.87 13.07 -10.78
C CYS A 55 3.66 12.65 -11.62
N ASP A 56 2.68 13.52 -11.74
CA ASP A 56 1.44 13.25 -12.49
C ASP A 56 0.74 11.98 -12.00
N TYR A 57 0.87 11.68 -10.71
CA TYR A 57 0.26 10.52 -10.12
C TYR A 57 -1.19 10.78 -9.74
N ASN A 58 -2.07 9.87 -10.15
CA ASN A 58 -3.46 9.82 -9.68
C ASN A 58 -3.79 8.40 -9.26
N HIS A 59 -4.31 8.24 -8.05
CA HIS A 59 -4.76 6.95 -7.58
C HIS A 59 -5.86 6.43 -8.51
N PRO A 60 -5.83 5.13 -8.91
CA PRO A 60 -6.89 4.57 -9.75
C PRO A 60 -8.27 4.76 -9.10
N LYS A 61 -9.29 5.00 -9.91
CA LYS A 61 -10.65 5.26 -9.43
C LYS A 61 -11.42 3.99 -9.14
N TYR A 62 -10.95 2.85 -9.63
CA TYR A 62 -11.57 1.55 -9.39
C TYR A 62 -10.50 0.47 -9.34
N LYS A 63 -10.86 -0.67 -8.77
CA LYS A 63 -10.04 -1.87 -8.79
C LYS A 63 -10.78 -3.01 -9.46
N ASN A 64 -10.04 -3.96 -10.02
CA ASN A 64 -10.63 -5.16 -10.58
C ASN A 64 -11.15 -6.07 -9.45
N LYS A 65 -12.18 -6.85 -9.73
CA LYS A 65 -12.86 -7.69 -8.75
C LYS A 65 -11.99 -8.78 -8.14
N ASN A 66 -10.98 -9.22 -8.88
CA ASN A 66 -10.04 -10.25 -8.43
C ASN A 66 -8.97 -9.71 -7.47
N ILE A 67 -8.99 -8.41 -7.19
CA ILE A 67 -7.99 -7.79 -6.33
C ILE A 67 -8.58 -7.45 -4.96
N SER A 68 -7.88 -7.86 -3.90
CA SER A 68 -8.12 -7.42 -2.53
C SER A 68 -7.09 -6.34 -2.22
N TYR A 69 -7.54 -5.19 -1.75
CA TYR A 69 -6.69 -4.02 -1.53
C TYR A 69 -6.65 -3.66 -0.05
N PHE A 70 -5.44 -3.56 0.48
CA PHE A 70 -5.21 -3.26 1.90
C PHE A 70 -4.30 -2.05 2.03
N GLN A 71 -4.72 -1.09 2.83
CA GLN A 71 -3.94 0.09 3.15
C GLN A 71 -3.53 0.03 4.62
N TRP A 72 -2.22 -0.05 4.86
CA TRP A 72 -1.65 -0.09 6.21
C TRP A 72 -1.04 1.26 6.48
N ARG A 73 -1.65 2.04 7.37
CA ARG A 73 -1.27 3.43 7.61
C ARG A 73 -0.55 3.58 8.93
N THR A 74 0.64 4.21 8.89
CA THR A 74 1.36 4.62 10.09
C THR A 74 0.64 5.79 10.75
N ILE A 75 0.97 6.04 12.01
CA ILE A 75 0.53 7.26 12.69
C ILE A 75 1.41 8.39 12.17
N LYS A 76 0.80 9.39 11.55
CA LYS A 76 1.52 10.47 10.87
C LYS A 76 2.57 11.14 11.77
N GLU A 77 2.23 11.42 13.01
CA GLU A 77 3.11 12.11 13.95
C GLU A 77 4.35 11.29 14.33
N LEU A 78 4.29 9.98 14.16
CA LEU A 78 5.39 9.07 14.44
C LEU A 78 6.18 8.69 13.18
N ASP A 79 5.71 9.10 12.02
CA ASP A 79 6.30 8.73 10.73
C ASP A 79 7.17 9.87 10.23
N ASN A 80 8.49 9.64 10.19
CA ASN A 80 9.46 10.67 9.81
C ASN A 80 9.28 11.18 8.38
N ALA A 81 8.67 10.39 7.52
CA ALA A 81 8.41 10.81 6.14
C ALA A 81 7.20 11.75 6.05
N PHE A 82 6.28 11.68 7.01
CA PHE A 82 5.00 12.38 6.93
C PHE A 82 4.75 13.40 8.03
N ASN A 83 5.55 13.39 9.10
CA ASN A 83 5.25 14.19 10.29
C ASN A 83 5.35 15.69 10.06
N SER A 84 6.06 16.13 9.02
CA SER A 84 6.19 17.55 8.69
C SER A 84 5.04 18.09 7.83
N TYR A 85 4.18 17.20 7.30
CA TYR A 85 3.03 17.62 6.51
C TYR A 85 1.95 18.18 7.45
N ASP A 86 1.16 19.12 6.98
CA ASP A 86 0.02 19.66 7.72
C ASP A 86 -1.25 18.83 7.50
N TYR A 87 -1.16 17.73 6.75
CA TYR A 87 -2.20 16.74 6.54
C TYR A 87 -1.54 15.36 6.47
N ASP A 88 -2.35 14.29 6.54
CA ASP A 88 -1.82 12.93 6.42
C ASP A 88 -1.83 12.50 4.94
N PRO A 89 -0.65 12.43 4.30
CA PRO A 89 -0.59 12.12 2.86
C PRO A 89 -0.95 10.66 2.54
N GLN A 90 -1.15 9.81 3.53
CA GLN A 90 -1.59 8.44 3.31
C GLN A 90 -3.09 8.34 3.00
N ILE A 91 -3.86 9.33 3.39
CA ILE A 91 -5.32 9.25 3.33
C ILE A 91 -5.84 9.60 1.94
N ILE A 92 -6.66 8.71 1.41
CA ILE A 92 -7.39 8.92 0.15
C ILE A 92 -8.84 8.48 0.36
N ASP A 93 -9.72 8.97 -0.51
CA ASP A 93 -11.11 8.54 -0.54
C ASP A 93 -11.26 7.40 -1.55
N PHE A 94 -11.15 6.16 -1.06
CA PHE A 94 -11.29 4.98 -1.89
C PHE A 94 -11.97 3.88 -1.06
N ALA A 95 -13.27 3.69 -1.33
CA ALA A 95 -14.12 2.82 -0.49
C ALA A 95 -13.79 1.32 -0.62
N GLU A 96 -13.22 0.90 -1.75
CA GLU A 96 -12.99 -0.51 -2.04
C GLU A 96 -11.66 -1.01 -1.48
N SER A 97 -11.35 -0.65 -0.24
CA SER A 97 -10.13 -1.10 0.43
C SER A 97 -10.38 -1.35 1.91
N SER A 98 -9.53 -2.19 2.49
CA SER A 98 -9.46 -2.37 3.94
C SER A 98 -8.35 -1.48 4.47
N VAL A 99 -8.70 -0.56 5.36
CA VAL A 99 -7.74 0.40 5.93
C VAL A 99 -7.44 -0.01 7.36
N VAL A 100 -6.16 -0.19 7.67
CA VAL A 100 -5.69 -0.58 8.99
C VAL A 100 -4.69 0.45 9.51
N ARG A 101 -4.95 0.99 10.68
CA ARG A 101 -4.03 1.87 11.38
C ARG A 101 -3.03 1.02 12.17
N LEU A 102 -1.75 1.24 11.94
CA LEU A 102 -0.70 0.52 12.64
C LEU A 102 -0.57 1.02 14.09
N PRO A 103 -0.10 0.16 15.01
CA PRO A 103 0.11 0.58 16.39
C PRO A 103 1.26 1.60 16.51
N SER A 104 1.39 2.22 17.69
CA SER A 104 2.41 3.23 17.92
C SER A 104 3.80 2.65 18.16
N GLU A 105 3.88 1.39 18.55
CA GLU A 105 5.14 0.72 18.90
C GLU A 105 5.23 -0.67 18.31
N TYR A 106 6.48 -1.08 18.06
CA TYR A 106 6.79 -2.43 17.61
C TYR A 106 8.13 -2.85 18.20
N ASN A 107 8.12 -3.92 19.01
CA ASN A 107 9.32 -4.43 19.70
C ASN A 107 10.06 -3.35 20.53
N GLY A 108 9.28 -2.52 21.23
CA GLY A 108 9.82 -1.45 22.07
C GLY A 108 10.31 -0.23 21.29
N ARG A 109 10.08 -0.18 19.99
CA ARG A 109 10.49 0.93 19.15
C ARG A 109 9.28 1.67 18.61
N ARG A 110 9.44 2.97 18.36
CA ARG A 110 8.41 3.77 17.70
C ARG A 110 8.13 3.19 16.32
N LEU A 111 6.86 2.92 16.04
CA LEU A 111 6.47 2.37 14.75
C LEU A 111 6.26 3.51 13.75
N GLY A 112 7.35 3.93 13.13
CA GLY A 112 7.33 4.96 12.09
C GLY A 112 7.46 4.37 10.70
N HIS A 113 7.98 5.18 9.79
CA HIS A 113 8.00 4.86 8.37
C HIS A 113 8.77 3.57 8.04
N LEU A 114 9.96 3.44 8.58
CA LEU A 114 10.83 2.29 8.24
C LEU A 114 10.37 0.99 8.89
N TRP A 115 9.87 1.04 10.12
CA TRP A 115 9.46 -0.17 10.83
C TRP A 115 8.10 -0.69 10.43
N SER A 116 7.33 0.11 9.69
CA SER A 116 5.98 -0.27 9.29
C SER A 116 5.96 -1.52 8.41
N ILE A 117 6.89 -1.63 7.48
CA ILE A 117 6.95 -2.81 6.59
C ILE A 117 7.29 -4.08 7.38
N SER A 118 8.19 -3.98 8.38
CA SER A 118 8.53 -5.11 9.23
C SER A 118 7.34 -5.57 10.05
N TRP A 119 6.57 -4.62 10.59
CA TRP A 119 5.36 -4.95 11.35
C TRP A 119 4.35 -5.70 10.48
N VAL A 120 4.10 -5.21 9.28
CA VAL A 120 3.14 -5.85 8.36
C VAL A 120 3.63 -7.24 7.97
N ALA A 121 4.93 -7.38 7.66
CA ALA A 121 5.50 -8.67 7.28
C ALA A 121 5.39 -9.70 8.40
N ASP A 122 5.55 -9.26 9.67
CA ASP A 122 5.51 -10.18 10.82
C ASP A 122 4.09 -10.49 11.29
N ASN A 123 3.14 -9.60 11.07
CA ASN A 123 1.80 -9.71 11.65
C ASN A 123 0.70 -10.03 10.64
N PHE A 124 0.98 -9.92 9.37
CA PHE A 124 0.05 -10.28 8.33
C PHE A 124 0.40 -11.64 7.75
N ASN A 125 -0.49 -12.59 7.92
CA ASN A 125 -0.35 -13.91 7.31
C ASN A 125 -1.68 -14.42 6.84
#